data_27279f5381d15ad65f11cab32ae98334
#
_entry.id   27279f5381d15ad65f11cab32ae98334
#
_cell.length_a   1.000
_cell.length_b   1.000
_cell.length_c   1.000
_cell.angle_alpha   90.00
_cell.angle_beta   90.00
_cell.angle_gamma   90.00
#
_symmetry.space_group_name_H-M   'P 1'
#
loop_
_entity.id
_entity.type
_entity.pdbx_description
1 polymer ?
#
loop_
_entity_poly.entity_id
_entity_poly.type
_entity_poly.pdbx_seq_one_letter_code
_entity_poly.pdbx_strand_id
1 'polypeptide(L)'
;MELNTIKPAEGAKKARRRVGRGIGSGLGKTSGRGHKGQKSRSGGYHKVGFEGGQMPLQRRLPKRGFKSQSAKYNAEVTLGELQRLGAAEVDMLTLKQAKLIGEMTKNVKVIKSGELTIKVAIGGGILATAGAKAAIEAAGGSVAA
;
A
#
# COMPACT_ATOMS: atom_id res chain seq x y z
N MET A 1 -9.74 18.87 22.44
CA MET A 1 -10.12 18.92 21.03
C MET A 1 -11.64 18.92 20.99
N GLU A 2 -12.25 19.99 20.53
CA GLU A 2 -13.70 20.12 20.50
C GLU A 2 -14.19 19.83 19.08
N LEU A 3 -15.43 19.34 18.93
CA LEU A 3 -16.01 18.97 17.63
C LEU A 3 -16.04 20.13 16.62
N ASN A 4 -16.21 21.36 17.11
CA ASN A 4 -16.22 22.58 16.30
C ASN A 4 -14.82 22.99 15.81
N THR A 5 -13.74 22.47 16.40
CA THR A 5 -12.36 22.76 15.97
C THR A 5 -11.80 21.75 14.98
N ILE A 6 -12.54 20.67 14.68
CA ILE A 6 -12.14 19.67 13.71
C ILE A 6 -12.27 20.26 12.30
N LYS A 7 -11.14 20.54 11.67
CA LYS A 7 -11.06 21.05 10.30
C LYS A 7 -10.18 20.14 9.45
N PRO A 8 -10.52 19.93 8.16
CA PRO A 8 -9.59 19.27 7.26
C PRO A 8 -8.29 20.07 7.14
N ALA A 9 -7.18 19.38 6.88
CA ALA A 9 -5.91 20.03 6.63
C ALA A 9 -6.02 21.05 5.50
N GLU A 10 -5.18 22.11 5.55
CA GLU A 10 -5.18 23.14 4.53
C GLU A 10 -4.92 22.55 3.13
N GLY A 11 -5.72 22.92 2.15
CA GLY A 11 -5.68 22.37 0.79
C GLY A 11 -6.37 21.00 0.59
N ALA A 12 -6.80 20.32 1.65
CA ALA A 12 -7.50 19.03 1.53
C ALA A 12 -8.88 19.15 0.87
N LYS A 13 -9.55 20.30 1.04
CA LYS A 13 -10.82 20.61 0.37
C LYS A 13 -10.64 21.76 -0.59
N LYS A 14 -10.90 21.54 -1.86
CA LYS A 14 -10.93 22.59 -2.89
C LYS A 14 -12.38 23.00 -3.18
N ALA A 15 -12.62 24.29 -3.41
CA ALA A 15 -13.90 24.78 -3.85
C ALA A 15 -14.33 24.09 -5.16
N ARG A 16 -15.63 23.70 -5.25
CA ARG A 16 -16.15 23.04 -6.45
C ARG A 16 -16.11 24.01 -7.65
N ARG A 17 -15.46 23.60 -8.73
CA ARG A 17 -15.48 24.36 -9.99
C ARG A 17 -16.89 24.37 -10.59
N ARG A 18 -17.38 25.56 -10.88
CA ARG A 18 -18.64 25.76 -11.61
C ARG A 18 -18.33 26.07 -13.05
N VAL A 19 -18.51 25.12 -13.93
CA VAL A 19 -18.24 25.25 -15.36
C VAL A 19 -19.42 25.94 -16.09
N GLY A 20 -19.15 26.60 -17.24
CA GLY A 20 -20.19 27.27 -18.02
C GLY A 20 -20.77 28.54 -17.37
N ARG A 21 -19.99 29.22 -16.51
CA ARG A 21 -20.41 30.43 -15.79
C ARG A 21 -19.62 31.66 -16.22
N GLY A 22 -19.59 31.93 -17.53
CA GLY A 22 -18.95 33.11 -18.13
C GLY A 22 -17.50 32.88 -18.53
N ILE A 23 -17.02 33.74 -19.43
CA ILE A 23 -15.67 33.65 -19.99
C ILE A 23 -14.58 34.01 -18.98
N GLY A 24 -14.86 34.92 -18.05
CA GLY A 24 -13.92 35.34 -17.01
C GLY A 24 -13.49 34.20 -16.07
N SER A 25 -14.28 33.12 -15.97
CA SER A 25 -13.90 31.94 -15.17
C SER A 25 -12.86 31.05 -15.85
N GLY A 26 -12.55 31.27 -17.13
CA GLY A 26 -11.73 30.36 -17.95
C GLY A 26 -12.41 29.04 -18.32
N LEU A 27 -13.60 28.78 -17.78
CA LEU A 27 -14.38 27.55 -18.00
C LEU A 27 -15.78 27.84 -18.57
N GLY A 28 -15.95 29.00 -19.22
CA GLY A 28 -17.15 29.38 -19.94
C GLY A 28 -17.34 28.59 -21.25
N LYS A 29 -18.37 28.97 -22.03
CA LYS A 29 -18.68 28.40 -23.36
C LYS A 29 -18.74 26.86 -23.35
N THR A 30 -17.66 26.20 -23.70
CA THR A 30 -17.56 24.73 -23.80
C THR A 30 -17.30 24.00 -22.48
N SER A 31 -17.20 24.74 -21.39
CA SER A 31 -16.99 24.16 -20.03
C SER A 31 -15.73 23.28 -19.90
N GLY A 32 -14.69 23.58 -20.69
CA GLY A 32 -13.45 22.82 -20.74
C GLY A 32 -13.51 21.50 -21.53
N ARG A 33 -14.65 21.21 -22.20
CA ARG A 33 -14.81 19.96 -23.00
C ARG A 33 -14.33 20.08 -24.44
N GLY A 34 -14.04 21.31 -24.93
CA GLY A 34 -13.71 21.55 -26.33
C GLY A 34 -14.93 21.49 -27.25
N HIS A 35 -14.66 21.42 -28.55
CA HIS A 35 -15.69 21.28 -29.59
C HIS A 35 -15.87 19.79 -29.90
N LYS A 36 -16.85 19.35 -30.55
CA LYS A 36 -17.12 18.00 -31.10
C LYS A 36 -16.39 16.82 -30.40
N GLY A 37 -16.74 15.61 -30.70
CA GLY A 37 -16.16 14.38 -30.15
C GLY A 37 -16.99 13.73 -29.05
N GLN A 38 -16.71 12.48 -28.77
CA GLN A 38 -17.46 11.65 -27.82
C GLN A 38 -17.44 12.20 -26.37
N LYS A 39 -16.32 12.75 -25.95
CA LYS A 39 -16.16 13.31 -24.58
C LYS A 39 -16.86 14.65 -24.37
N SER A 40 -17.14 15.41 -25.43
CA SER A 40 -17.81 16.70 -25.32
C SER A 40 -19.33 16.59 -25.31
N ARG A 41 -19.88 15.42 -25.57
CA ARG A 41 -21.33 15.17 -25.55
C ARG A 41 -21.84 15.04 -24.10
N SER A 42 -23.12 15.23 -23.93
CA SER A 42 -23.79 14.90 -22.66
C SER A 42 -23.63 13.42 -22.38
N GLY A 43 -23.17 13.03 -21.18
CA GLY A 43 -22.87 11.66 -20.87
C GLY A 43 -21.68 11.05 -21.64
N GLY A 44 -20.82 11.88 -22.26
CA GLY A 44 -19.67 11.44 -23.03
C GLY A 44 -18.77 10.46 -22.27
N TYR A 45 -18.61 9.28 -22.80
CA TYR A 45 -17.91 8.16 -22.20
C TYR A 45 -16.62 7.82 -22.93
N HIS A 46 -15.59 7.50 -22.18
CA HIS A 46 -14.35 6.95 -22.71
C HIS A 46 -14.24 5.47 -22.32
N LYS A 47 -14.27 4.62 -23.29
CA LYS A 47 -14.15 3.17 -23.10
C LYS A 47 -12.75 2.80 -22.62
N VAL A 48 -12.64 2.42 -21.33
CA VAL A 48 -11.34 2.02 -20.75
C VAL A 48 -10.87 0.71 -21.35
N GLY A 49 -9.60 0.67 -21.78
CA GLY A 49 -9.00 -0.53 -22.37
C GLY A 49 -9.52 -0.88 -23.78
N PHE A 50 -10.10 0.09 -24.49
CA PHE A 50 -10.49 -0.12 -25.90
C PHE A 50 -9.27 0.01 -26.81
N GLU A 51 -9.00 -1.02 -27.62
CA GLU A 51 -7.84 -1.15 -28.50
C GLU A 51 -8.26 -1.12 -29.99
N GLY A 52 -9.11 -0.16 -30.37
CA GLY A 52 -9.52 0.03 -31.78
C GLY A 52 -10.32 -1.12 -32.40
N GLY A 53 -10.91 -2.00 -31.58
CA GLY A 53 -11.63 -3.21 -32.07
C GLY A 53 -10.81 -4.49 -31.89
N GLN A 54 -9.51 -4.41 -31.70
CA GLN A 54 -8.66 -5.55 -31.30
C GLN A 54 -9.11 -6.06 -29.92
N MET A 55 -8.99 -7.38 -29.70
CA MET A 55 -9.30 -7.96 -28.39
C MET A 55 -8.40 -7.32 -27.30
N PRO A 56 -8.98 -6.64 -26.30
CA PRO A 56 -8.22 -5.99 -25.24
C PRO A 56 -7.28 -6.95 -24.51
N LEU A 57 -6.11 -6.47 -24.08
CA LEU A 57 -5.08 -7.27 -23.43
C LEU A 57 -5.62 -8.07 -22.25
N GLN A 58 -6.49 -7.46 -21.43
CA GLN A 58 -7.16 -8.12 -20.31
C GLN A 58 -8.00 -9.35 -20.70
N ARG A 59 -8.42 -9.46 -21.96
CA ARG A 59 -9.19 -10.59 -22.48
C ARG A 59 -8.31 -11.58 -23.26
N ARG A 60 -7.17 -11.12 -23.79
CA ARG A 60 -6.18 -11.97 -24.46
C ARG A 60 -5.40 -12.83 -23.49
N LEU A 61 -5.11 -12.29 -22.29
CA LEU A 61 -4.37 -13.02 -21.27
C LEU A 61 -5.30 -13.99 -20.52
N PRO A 62 -4.88 -15.27 -20.35
CA PRO A 62 -5.65 -16.22 -19.56
C PRO A 62 -5.69 -15.78 -18.09
N LYS A 63 -6.83 -15.94 -17.45
CA LYS A 63 -6.97 -15.76 -16.00
C LYS A 63 -6.21 -16.88 -15.30
N ARG A 64 -5.36 -16.52 -14.33
CA ARG A 64 -4.56 -17.48 -13.58
C ARG A 64 -4.73 -17.26 -12.07
N GLY A 65 -4.62 -18.36 -11.34
CA GLY A 65 -4.54 -18.38 -9.90
C GLY A 65 -5.85 -18.03 -9.19
N PHE A 66 -5.74 -18.01 -7.90
CA PHE A 66 -6.80 -17.62 -6.97
C PHE A 66 -6.22 -16.75 -5.85
N LYS A 67 -7.05 -15.98 -5.20
CA LYS A 67 -6.65 -15.17 -4.04
C LYS A 67 -6.85 -16.00 -2.77
N SER A 68 -5.75 -16.39 -2.14
CA SER A 68 -5.79 -17.12 -0.87
C SER A 68 -6.42 -16.25 0.23
N GLN A 69 -7.44 -16.79 0.91
CA GLN A 69 -8.09 -16.13 2.04
C GLN A 69 -7.20 -16.11 3.29
N SER A 70 -6.29 -17.07 3.42
CA SER A 70 -5.36 -17.17 4.56
C SER A 70 -4.14 -16.25 4.42
N ALA A 71 -3.83 -15.75 3.23
CA ALA A 71 -2.65 -14.90 3.00
C ALA A 71 -2.61 -13.66 3.90
N LYS A 72 -3.77 -13.09 4.23
CA LYS A 72 -3.88 -11.93 5.12
C LYS A 72 -3.45 -12.16 6.57
N TYR A 73 -3.36 -13.41 6.98
CA TYR A 73 -2.94 -13.77 8.34
C TYR A 73 -1.45 -14.08 8.46
N ASN A 74 -0.74 -14.16 7.33
CA ASN A 74 0.67 -14.46 7.28
C ASN A 74 1.44 -13.23 6.78
N ALA A 75 2.55 -12.92 7.43
CA ALA A 75 3.44 -11.84 7.01
C ALA A 75 4.90 -12.30 7.02
N GLU A 76 5.68 -11.65 6.19
CA GLU A 76 7.13 -11.82 6.12
C GLU A 76 7.80 -10.54 6.60
N VAL A 77 8.89 -10.67 7.33
CA VAL A 77 9.72 -9.55 7.79
C VAL A 77 11.16 -9.83 7.39
N THR A 78 11.83 -8.85 6.84
CA THR A 78 13.22 -8.98 6.39
C THR A 78 14.20 -8.54 7.49
N LEU A 79 15.46 -9.00 7.43
CA LEU A 79 16.51 -8.54 8.35
C LEU A 79 16.76 -7.02 8.21
N GLY A 80 16.66 -6.49 6.99
CA GLY A 80 16.80 -5.06 6.75
C GLY A 80 15.66 -4.22 7.36
N GLU A 81 14.47 -4.77 7.53
CA GLU A 81 13.36 -4.12 8.25
C GLU A 81 13.59 -4.15 9.76
N LEU A 82 14.11 -5.25 10.30
CA LEU A 82 14.52 -5.34 11.70
C LEU A 82 15.65 -4.35 12.01
N GLN A 83 16.61 -4.20 11.11
CA GLN A 83 17.68 -3.20 11.22
C GLN A 83 17.13 -1.77 11.28
N ARG A 84 16.13 -1.45 10.45
CA ARG A 84 15.48 -0.12 10.44
C ARG A 84 14.62 0.12 11.67
N LEU A 85 14.01 -0.93 12.20
CA LEU A 85 13.21 -0.84 13.43
C LEU A 85 14.08 -0.45 14.64
N GLY A 86 15.30 -0.98 14.72
CA GLY A 86 16.25 -0.66 15.78
C GLY A 86 15.86 -1.13 17.18
N ALA A 87 14.85 -1.98 17.30
CA ALA A 87 14.38 -2.49 18.60
C ALA A 87 15.26 -3.67 19.05
N ALA A 88 15.63 -3.69 20.33
CA ALA A 88 16.38 -4.80 20.93
C ALA A 88 15.51 -6.05 21.12
N GLU A 89 14.23 -5.86 21.42
CA GLU A 89 13.24 -6.94 21.55
C GLU A 89 12.14 -6.76 20.51
N VAL A 90 11.84 -7.83 19.79
CA VAL A 90 10.87 -7.81 18.69
C VAL A 90 9.79 -8.85 18.95
N ASP A 91 8.62 -8.36 19.29
CA ASP A 91 7.39 -9.13 19.46
C ASP A 91 6.37 -8.80 18.39
N MET A 92 5.31 -9.60 18.32
CA MET A 92 4.18 -9.36 17.40
C MET A 92 3.56 -7.97 17.58
N LEU A 93 3.50 -7.46 18.81
CA LEU A 93 2.96 -6.13 19.10
C LEU A 93 3.88 -5.03 18.60
N THR A 94 5.18 -5.16 18.81
CA THR A 94 6.20 -4.23 18.32
C THR A 94 6.15 -4.08 16.82
N LEU A 95 6.03 -5.21 16.08
CA LEU A 95 5.92 -5.21 14.62
C LEU A 95 4.62 -4.56 14.12
N LYS A 96 3.50 -4.74 14.83
CA LYS A 96 2.23 -4.09 14.50
C LYS A 96 2.27 -2.58 14.77
N GLN A 97 2.84 -2.15 15.89
CA GLN A 97 3.00 -0.73 16.23
C GLN A 97 3.90 -0.01 15.21
N ALA A 98 4.97 -0.66 14.78
CA ALA A 98 5.85 -0.18 13.72
C ALA A 98 5.24 -0.24 12.31
N LYS A 99 4.03 -0.78 12.16
CA LYS A 99 3.33 -0.97 10.87
C LYS A 99 4.11 -1.79 9.83
N LEU A 100 5.02 -2.65 10.28
CA LEU A 100 5.74 -3.59 9.41
C LEU A 100 4.84 -4.75 9.00
N ILE A 101 3.87 -5.10 9.83
CA ILE A 101 2.89 -6.14 9.57
C ILE A 101 1.46 -5.61 9.75
N GLY A 102 0.51 -6.22 9.05
CA GLY A 102 -0.90 -5.86 9.18
C GLY A 102 -1.50 -6.27 10.53
N GLU A 103 -2.54 -5.57 10.97
CA GLU A 103 -3.23 -5.85 12.24
C GLU A 103 -3.79 -7.28 12.34
N MET A 104 -4.29 -7.80 11.19
CA MET A 104 -4.86 -9.15 11.12
C MET A 104 -3.81 -10.27 11.11
N THR A 105 -2.53 -9.95 11.04
CA THR A 105 -1.45 -10.93 10.97
C THR A 105 -1.42 -11.78 12.25
N LYS A 106 -1.38 -13.09 12.06
CA LYS A 106 -1.29 -14.08 13.13
C LYS A 106 0.06 -14.80 13.14
N ASN A 107 0.65 -15.01 11.97
CA ASN A 107 1.91 -15.71 11.81
C ASN A 107 2.92 -14.79 11.12
N VAL A 108 4.10 -14.70 11.68
CA VAL A 108 5.21 -13.93 11.10
C VAL A 108 6.41 -14.82 10.90
N LYS A 109 7.08 -14.65 9.77
CA LYS A 109 8.32 -15.34 9.48
C LYS A 109 9.40 -14.37 9.06
N VAL A 110 10.54 -14.40 9.76
CA VAL A 110 11.71 -13.62 9.41
C VAL A 110 12.49 -14.32 8.31
N ILE A 111 12.79 -13.58 7.25
CA ILE A 111 13.54 -14.07 6.08
C ILE A 111 14.88 -13.36 5.97
N LYS A 112 15.90 -14.07 5.46
CA LYS A 112 17.24 -13.52 5.22
C LYS A 112 17.22 -12.63 3.98
N SER A 113 16.99 -11.33 4.20
CA SER A 113 17.10 -10.30 3.17
C SER A 113 17.59 -9.01 3.83
N GLY A 114 18.66 -8.44 3.28
CA GLY A 114 19.37 -7.32 3.89
C GLY A 114 20.40 -7.75 4.94
N GLU A 115 21.05 -6.76 5.54
CA GLU A 115 22.07 -6.94 6.57
C GLU A 115 21.50 -6.58 7.95
N LEU A 116 21.95 -7.30 8.97
CA LEU A 116 21.61 -7.06 10.38
C LEU A 116 22.90 -6.88 11.16
N THR A 117 23.12 -5.66 11.69
CA THR A 117 24.30 -5.33 12.51
C THR A 117 23.95 -5.14 13.98
N ILE A 118 22.67 -4.95 14.29
CA ILE A 118 22.19 -4.76 15.66
C ILE A 118 21.83 -6.11 16.30
N LYS A 119 21.99 -6.15 17.63
CA LYS A 119 21.59 -7.29 18.44
C LYS A 119 20.06 -7.25 18.63
N VAL A 120 19.36 -8.30 18.19
CA VAL A 120 17.90 -8.40 18.28
C VAL A 120 17.51 -9.71 18.96
N ALA A 121 16.65 -9.63 19.94
CA ALA A 121 15.97 -10.78 20.54
C ALA A 121 14.57 -10.92 19.92
N ILE A 122 14.29 -12.04 19.28
CA ILE A 122 12.99 -12.32 18.69
C ILE A 122 12.15 -13.11 19.67
N GLY A 123 11.00 -12.54 20.05
CA GLY A 123 10.04 -13.12 20.98
C GLY A 123 9.28 -14.33 20.40
N GLY A 124 8.60 -15.06 21.28
CA GLY A 124 7.83 -16.25 20.92
C GLY A 124 6.70 -15.93 19.92
N GLY A 125 6.43 -16.87 19.03
CA GLY A 125 5.39 -16.74 18.00
C GLY A 125 5.86 -16.15 16.67
N ILE A 126 7.14 -15.76 16.57
CA ILE A 126 7.76 -15.32 15.32
C ILE A 126 8.76 -16.40 14.86
N LEU A 127 8.51 -16.96 13.69
CA LEU A 127 9.38 -17.95 13.09
C LEU A 127 10.52 -17.28 12.33
N ALA A 128 11.65 -17.96 12.21
CA ALA A 128 12.77 -17.53 11.38
C ALA A 128 13.22 -18.65 10.42
N THR A 129 13.63 -18.28 9.23
CA THR A 129 14.29 -19.23 8.31
C THR A 129 15.67 -19.58 8.86
N ALA A 130 16.21 -20.75 8.51
CA ALA A 130 17.52 -21.19 8.95
C ALA A 130 18.62 -20.14 8.69
N GLY A 131 18.61 -19.53 7.49
CA GLY A 131 19.56 -18.47 7.15
C GLY A 131 19.34 -17.16 7.93
N ALA A 132 18.09 -16.80 8.27
CA ALA A 132 17.82 -15.64 9.11
C ALA A 132 18.25 -15.89 10.56
N LYS A 133 17.98 -17.09 11.09
CA LYS A 133 18.40 -17.50 12.43
C LYS A 133 19.94 -17.40 12.58
N ALA A 134 20.68 -17.99 11.65
CA ALA A 134 22.15 -17.92 11.65
C ALA A 134 22.66 -16.45 11.59
N ALA A 135 22.01 -15.59 10.82
CA ALA A 135 22.40 -14.17 10.73
C ALA A 135 22.09 -13.38 12.02
N ILE A 136 20.97 -13.68 12.68
CA ILE A 136 20.60 -13.06 13.95
C ILE A 136 21.56 -13.51 15.07
N GLU A 137 21.90 -14.80 15.13
CA GLU A 137 22.87 -15.37 16.06
C GLU A 137 24.28 -14.78 15.83
N ALA A 138 24.71 -14.63 14.56
CA ALA A 138 25.98 -13.99 14.21
C ALA A 138 26.04 -12.52 14.65
N ALA A 139 24.90 -11.80 14.63
CA ALA A 139 24.81 -10.45 15.17
C ALA A 139 24.69 -10.39 16.71
N GLY A 140 24.75 -11.56 17.39
CA GLY A 140 24.64 -11.66 18.85
C GLY A 140 23.21 -11.62 19.39
N GLY A 141 22.22 -11.78 18.51
CA GLY A 141 20.80 -11.87 18.88
C GLY A 141 20.37 -13.30 19.27
N SER A 142 19.11 -13.43 19.64
CA SER A 142 18.50 -14.71 19.97
C SER A 142 17.13 -14.85 19.30
N VAL A 143 16.75 -16.10 19.01
CA VAL A 143 15.42 -16.43 18.48
C VAL A 143 14.77 -17.40 19.46
N ALA A 144 13.67 -16.97 20.08
CA ALA A 144 12.88 -17.86 20.93
C ALA A 144 12.26 -18.97 20.05
N ALA A 145 12.34 -20.20 20.52
CA ALA A 145 11.81 -21.35 19.82
C ALA A 145 10.28 -21.40 19.90
#